data_a3315bcc480a4337ac9ec2ba16a58d41
#
_entry.id   a3315bcc480a4337ac9ec2ba16a58d41
#
_cell.length_a   1.000
_cell.length_b   1.000
_cell.length_c   1.000
_cell.angle_alpha   90.00
_cell.angle_beta   90.00
_cell.angle_gamma   90.00
#
_symmetry.space_group_name_H-M   'P 1'
#
loop_
_entity.id
_entity.type
_entity.pdbx_description
1 polymer ?
#
loop_
_entity_poly.entity_id
_entity_poly.type
_entity_poly.pdbx_seq_one_letter_code
_entity_poly.pdbx_strand_id
1 'polypeptide(L)'
;MRPDELIPDRDDAPPVAEIAWLLERGYLDAIEGELKSGKEATVFLGRTRVGLAAVKVFRDLAVRSFKNDGRYRAGRYIGDARIEKAIARRSATGRRAQALLWAAHEYAMLWRLKAAGVSVPDPLVGPDVSDIAQAGEVVLMRFIGDETGPAPRLSDLRLAPDDARRAFDDAVRALAAMWRAGVVHADYSTYNLLWWQDSVVVIDLPQAVEADHREARELLARDVASLCTTFGHHGVDAPPEEVLRLVTSG
;
A
#
# COMPACT_ATOMS: atom_id res chain seq x y z
N MET A 1 -7.59 16.43 25.39
CA MET A 1 -6.71 15.27 25.41
C MET A 1 -5.47 15.63 24.61
N ARG A 2 -4.26 15.50 25.16
CA ARG A 2 -3.04 15.90 24.46
C ARG A 2 -2.64 14.82 23.46
N PRO A 3 -1.95 15.16 22.34
CA PRO A 3 -1.50 14.16 21.34
C PRO A 3 -0.67 13.02 21.93
N ASP A 4 0.10 13.30 22.98
CA ASP A 4 0.92 12.35 23.71
C ASP A 4 0.14 11.35 24.57
N GLU A 5 -1.12 11.66 24.93
CA GLU A 5 -2.01 10.76 25.67
C GLU A 5 -2.69 9.71 24.79
N LEU A 6 -2.63 9.89 23.45
CA LEU A 6 -3.22 8.99 22.46
C LEU A 6 -2.22 7.96 21.91
N ILE A 7 -0.95 8.08 22.26
CA ILE A 7 0.14 7.27 21.71
C ILE A 7 0.59 6.26 22.78
N PRO A 8 0.57 4.95 22.51
CA PRO A 8 1.13 3.96 23.44
C PRO A 8 2.62 4.20 23.64
N ASP A 9 3.07 4.16 24.89
CA ASP A 9 4.47 4.33 25.30
C ASP A 9 5.29 3.10 24.87
N ARG A 10 5.67 3.08 23.58
CA ARG A 10 6.53 2.04 22.97
C ARG A 10 7.49 2.70 21.98
N ASP A 11 8.65 2.07 21.76
CA ASP A 11 9.63 2.45 20.71
C ASP A 11 9.06 2.53 19.28
N ASP A 12 7.83 2.06 19.09
CA ASP A 12 7.07 2.02 17.83
C ASP A 12 5.94 3.07 17.76
N ALA A 13 5.90 4.06 18.65
CA ALA A 13 4.89 5.10 18.65
C ALA A 13 4.91 5.89 17.32
N PRO A 14 3.73 6.25 16.76
CA PRO A 14 3.68 7.05 15.55
C PRO A 14 4.35 8.42 15.75
N PRO A 15 4.88 9.05 14.68
CA PRO A 15 5.56 10.33 14.77
C PRO A 15 4.61 11.41 15.28
N VAL A 16 4.93 11.95 16.45
CA VAL A 16 4.02 12.85 17.21
C VAL A 16 3.66 14.10 16.40
N ALA A 17 4.60 14.66 15.65
CA ALA A 17 4.38 15.90 14.90
C ALA A 17 3.39 15.71 13.73
N GLU A 18 3.54 14.63 12.98
CA GLU A 18 2.68 14.29 11.84
C GLU A 18 1.27 13.92 12.31
N ILE A 19 1.16 13.16 13.39
CA ILE A 19 -0.14 12.83 14.00
C ILE A 19 -0.81 14.08 14.57
N ALA A 20 -0.08 14.96 15.25
CA ALA A 20 -0.62 16.22 15.76
C ALA A 20 -1.16 17.08 14.60
N TRP A 21 -0.42 17.19 13.51
CA TRP A 21 -0.87 17.90 12.31
C TRP A 21 -2.16 17.31 11.72
N LEU A 22 -2.26 15.97 11.60
CA LEU A 22 -3.47 15.31 11.11
C LEU A 22 -4.68 15.60 12.00
N LEU A 23 -4.50 15.61 13.34
CA LEU A 23 -5.54 15.95 14.32
C LEU A 23 -5.95 17.42 14.22
N GLU A 24 -5.00 18.35 14.18
CA GLU A 24 -5.24 19.80 14.07
C GLU A 24 -5.97 20.17 12.78
N ARG A 25 -5.64 19.51 11.69
CA ARG A 25 -6.30 19.71 10.39
C ARG A 25 -7.65 19.00 10.26
N GLY A 26 -8.01 18.15 11.23
CA GLY A 26 -9.25 17.39 11.21
C GLY A 26 -9.31 16.28 10.17
N TYR A 27 -8.14 15.81 9.71
CA TYR A 27 -8.02 14.60 8.90
C TYR A 27 -8.20 13.35 9.76
N LEU A 28 -7.80 13.41 11.03
CA LEU A 28 -7.88 12.36 12.03
C LEU A 28 -8.55 12.91 13.28
N ASP A 29 -9.44 12.17 13.92
CA ASP A 29 -10.07 12.53 15.19
C ASP A 29 -9.39 11.81 16.36
N ALA A 30 -9.00 10.53 16.18
CA ALA A 30 -8.33 9.72 17.19
C ALA A 30 -7.57 8.54 16.58
N ILE A 31 -6.58 8.01 17.32
CA ILE A 31 -6.00 6.68 17.11
C ILE A 31 -6.60 5.75 18.17
N GLU A 32 -7.16 4.61 17.75
CA GLU A 32 -7.84 3.66 18.65
C GLU A 32 -6.95 2.50 19.07
N GLY A 33 -6.01 2.08 18.22
CA GLY A 33 -5.10 0.98 18.54
C GLY A 33 -4.25 0.51 17.36
N GLU A 34 -3.32 -0.38 17.65
CA GLU A 34 -2.49 -1.02 16.64
C GLU A 34 -3.26 -2.17 15.98
N LEU A 35 -3.35 -2.15 14.65
CA LEU A 35 -3.91 -3.23 13.85
C LEU A 35 -2.84 -4.26 13.48
N LYS A 36 -1.65 -3.78 13.11
CA LYS A 36 -0.57 -4.64 12.64
C LYS A 36 0.77 -3.94 12.73
N SER A 37 1.76 -4.64 13.28
CA SER A 37 3.16 -4.23 13.23
C SER A 37 3.93 -5.10 12.24
N GLY A 38 4.47 -4.46 11.22
CA GLY A 38 5.30 -5.10 10.19
C GLY A 38 6.75 -4.62 10.25
N LYS A 39 7.60 -5.16 9.38
CA LYS A 39 9.00 -4.75 9.29
C LYS A 39 9.18 -3.35 8.72
N GLU A 40 8.27 -2.91 7.85
CA GLU A 40 8.37 -1.70 7.04
C GLU A 40 7.46 -0.57 7.56
N ALA A 41 6.33 -0.94 8.15
CA ALA A 41 5.36 -0.02 8.68
C ALA A 41 4.57 -0.64 9.83
N THR A 42 4.05 0.22 10.70
CA THR A 42 2.99 -0.12 11.65
C THR A 42 1.70 0.51 11.18
N VAL A 43 0.60 -0.23 11.25
CA VAL A 43 -0.73 0.23 10.89
C VAL A 43 -1.57 0.32 12.14
N PHE A 44 -2.14 1.49 12.38
CA PHE A 44 -3.08 1.74 13.48
C PHE A 44 -4.49 1.92 12.93
N LEU A 45 -5.48 1.58 13.75
CA LEU A 45 -6.86 1.97 13.53
C LEU A 45 -7.04 3.40 14.00
N GLY A 46 -7.58 4.23 13.13
CA GLY A 46 -7.94 5.62 13.44
C GLY A 46 -9.41 5.87 13.21
N ARG A 47 -9.90 6.95 13.81
CA ARG A 47 -11.26 7.45 13.61
C ARG A 47 -11.20 8.81 12.94
N THR A 48 -12.09 9.02 11.98
CA THR A 48 -12.25 10.28 11.25
C THR A 48 -13.71 10.64 11.15
N ARG A 49 -14.02 11.87 10.74
CA ARG A 49 -15.40 12.32 10.50
C ARG A 49 -16.15 11.52 9.45
N VAL A 50 -15.44 10.81 8.59
CA VAL A 50 -16.01 9.99 7.50
C VAL A 50 -15.97 8.49 7.80
N GLY A 51 -15.61 8.09 9.03
CA GLY A 51 -15.57 6.72 9.50
C GLY A 51 -14.16 6.24 9.87
N LEU A 52 -13.96 4.93 9.89
CA LEU A 52 -12.69 4.32 10.27
C LEU A 52 -11.60 4.57 9.22
N ALA A 53 -10.38 4.73 9.69
CA ALA A 53 -9.19 4.93 8.88
C ALA A 53 -8.06 3.99 9.28
N ALA A 54 -7.24 3.62 8.31
CA ALA A 54 -5.94 3.01 8.55
C ALA A 54 -4.87 4.11 8.56
N VAL A 55 -4.13 4.19 9.66
CA VAL A 55 -3.00 5.10 9.85
C VAL A 55 -1.73 4.27 9.70
N LYS A 56 -1.15 4.27 8.50
CA LYS A 56 0.07 3.51 8.18
C LYS A 56 1.27 4.41 8.40
N VAL A 57 2.11 4.05 9.34
CA VAL A 57 3.33 4.77 9.69
C VAL A 57 4.52 3.97 9.18
N PHE A 58 5.28 4.55 8.26
CA PHE A 58 6.52 3.94 7.79
C PHE A 58 7.58 4.06 8.87
N ARG A 59 8.21 2.93 9.19
CA ARG A 59 9.27 2.87 10.19
C ARG A 59 10.58 3.42 9.65
N ASP A 60 11.37 3.96 10.55
CA ASP A 60 12.79 4.22 10.32
C ASP A 60 13.49 2.88 10.02
N LEU A 61 13.64 2.57 8.72
CA LEU A 61 14.08 1.26 8.24
C LEU A 61 15.50 0.94 8.69
N ALA A 62 15.62 0.49 9.90
CA ALA A 62 16.88 0.07 10.48
C ALA A 62 17.36 -1.28 9.94
N VAL A 63 16.70 -1.98 8.99
CA VAL A 63 17.27 -3.30 8.61
C VAL A 63 16.66 -4.00 7.40
N ARG A 64 17.51 -4.42 6.49
CA ARG A 64 17.66 -5.78 5.86
C ARG A 64 16.53 -6.39 5.01
N SER A 65 15.33 -5.88 4.85
CA SER A 65 14.29 -6.67 4.18
C SER A 65 14.02 -6.34 2.71
N PHE A 66 14.51 -5.23 2.18
CA PHE A 66 14.41 -4.97 0.74
C PHE A 66 15.56 -5.62 -0.03
N LYS A 67 15.45 -6.92 -0.29
CA LYS A 67 16.35 -7.62 -1.21
C LYS A 67 16.37 -6.99 -2.62
N ASN A 68 15.38 -6.15 -2.94
CA ASN A 68 15.17 -5.53 -4.25
C ASN A 68 15.13 -3.99 -4.24
N ASP A 69 15.49 -3.32 -3.13
CA ASP A 69 15.41 -1.86 -3.02
C ASP A 69 16.11 -1.12 -4.19
N GLY A 70 17.22 -1.68 -4.71
CA GLY A 70 17.90 -1.14 -5.90
C GLY A 70 17.06 -1.17 -7.17
N ARG A 71 16.17 -2.14 -7.34
CA ARG A 71 15.25 -2.23 -8.49
C ARG A 71 14.17 -1.19 -8.44
N TYR A 72 13.59 -0.95 -7.25
CA TYR A 72 12.52 0.02 -7.02
C TYR A 72 13.01 1.48 -6.96
N ARG A 73 14.32 1.69 -6.72
CA ARG A 73 14.95 3.02 -6.81
C ARG A 73 15.27 3.44 -8.24
N ALA A 74 15.45 2.49 -9.16
CA ALA A 74 15.76 2.78 -10.54
C ALA A 74 14.54 3.47 -11.19
N GLY A 75 14.63 4.79 -11.38
CA GLY A 75 13.55 5.61 -11.92
C GLY A 75 13.00 6.67 -10.97
N ARG A 76 13.29 6.60 -9.67
CA ARG A 76 12.92 7.65 -8.70
C ARG A 76 14.06 8.65 -8.57
N TYR A 77 13.96 9.78 -9.27
CA TYR A 77 14.89 10.87 -9.14
C TYR A 77 14.64 11.65 -7.85
N ILE A 78 15.59 11.60 -6.91
CA ILE A 78 15.48 12.29 -5.61
C ILE A 78 15.91 13.77 -5.74
N GLY A 79 16.62 14.13 -6.78
CA GLY A 79 17.03 15.51 -7.06
C GLY A 79 18.11 16.09 -6.14
N ASP A 80 18.46 15.40 -5.04
CA ASP A 80 19.50 15.83 -4.10
C ASP A 80 20.49 14.69 -3.80
N ALA A 81 21.70 14.84 -4.32
CA ALA A 81 22.79 13.88 -4.14
C ALA A 81 23.19 13.67 -2.66
N ARG A 82 22.91 14.63 -1.75
CA ARG A 82 23.17 14.48 -0.32
C ARG A 82 22.20 13.53 0.31
N ILE A 83 20.91 13.62 -0.06
CA ILE A 83 19.85 12.71 0.39
C ILE A 83 20.12 11.31 -0.13
N GLU A 84 20.44 11.16 -1.42
CA GLU A 84 20.82 9.87 -2.01
C GLU A 84 21.99 9.21 -1.27
N LYS A 85 23.02 9.99 -0.96
CA LYS A 85 24.18 9.51 -0.20
C LYS A 85 23.82 9.15 1.24
N ALA A 86 22.93 9.90 1.90
CA ALA A 86 22.45 9.62 3.24
C ALA A 86 21.64 8.32 3.28
N ILE A 87 20.76 8.11 2.30
CA ILE A 87 19.98 6.87 2.13
C ILE A 87 20.94 5.69 1.86
N ALA A 88 21.90 5.83 0.95
CA ALA A 88 22.87 4.79 0.63
C ALA A 88 23.72 4.39 1.85
N ARG A 89 24.04 5.34 2.73
CA ARG A 89 24.78 5.12 3.98
C ARG A 89 23.90 4.60 5.13
N ARG A 90 22.58 4.54 4.93
CA ARG A 90 21.60 4.15 5.96
C ARG A 90 21.76 4.98 7.25
N SER A 91 22.09 6.26 7.12
CA SER A 91 22.10 7.17 8.27
C SER A 91 20.69 7.43 8.79
N ALA A 92 20.52 7.91 10.03
CA ALA A 92 19.19 8.25 10.57
C ALA A 92 18.43 9.21 9.65
N THR A 93 19.09 10.27 9.18
CA THR A 93 18.53 11.20 8.18
C THR A 93 18.15 10.50 6.88
N GLY A 94 18.98 9.57 6.39
CA GLY A 94 18.71 8.82 5.16
C GLY A 94 17.53 7.87 5.31
N ARG A 95 17.38 7.22 6.45
CA ARG A 95 16.25 6.33 6.74
C ARG A 95 14.94 7.10 6.81
N ARG A 96 14.91 8.25 7.53
CA ARG A 96 13.74 9.13 7.58
C ARG A 96 13.37 9.66 6.19
N ALA A 97 14.35 10.13 5.41
CA ALA A 97 14.11 10.56 4.03
C ALA A 97 13.50 9.43 3.18
N GLN A 98 13.94 8.20 3.38
CA GLN A 98 13.37 7.04 2.70
C GLN A 98 11.91 6.78 3.11
N ALA A 99 11.57 6.84 4.39
CA ALA A 99 10.20 6.69 4.88
C ALA A 99 9.27 7.76 4.29
N LEU A 100 9.71 9.02 4.26
CA LEU A 100 8.98 10.12 3.61
C LEU A 100 8.72 9.86 2.12
N LEU A 101 9.73 9.40 1.38
CA LEU A 101 9.60 9.07 -0.05
C LEU A 101 8.62 7.91 -0.28
N TRP A 102 8.59 6.94 0.62
CA TRP A 102 7.67 5.81 0.53
C TRP A 102 6.23 6.23 0.78
N ALA A 103 6.00 7.05 1.82
CA ALA A 103 4.67 7.58 2.10
C ALA A 103 4.14 8.44 0.94
N ALA A 104 4.98 9.36 0.43
CA ALA A 104 4.61 10.20 -0.71
C ALA A 104 4.30 9.37 -1.96
N HIS A 105 5.09 8.31 -2.22
CA HIS A 105 4.86 7.41 -3.34
C HIS A 105 3.55 6.61 -3.17
N GLU A 106 3.28 6.06 -1.99
CA GLU A 106 2.04 5.33 -1.74
C GLU A 106 0.83 6.24 -1.93
N TYR A 107 0.85 7.50 -1.45
CA TYR A 107 -0.20 8.47 -1.73
C TYR A 107 -0.38 8.72 -3.23
N ALA A 108 0.70 8.93 -3.97
CA ALA A 108 0.63 9.16 -5.41
C ALA A 108 -0.02 7.96 -6.14
N MET A 109 0.34 6.73 -5.76
CA MET A 109 -0.27 5.53 -6.33
C MET A 109 -1.74 5.37 -5.93
N LEU A 110 -2.09 5.59 -4.66
CA LEU A 110 -3.48 5.54 -4.19
C LEU A 110 -4.36 6.52 -4.94
N TRP A 111 -3.96 7.80 -5.05
CA TRP A 111 -4.73 8.81 -5.78
C TRP A 111 -4.87 8.48 -7.26
N ARG A 112 -3.80 8.01 -7.91
CA ARG A 112 -3.81 7.62 -9.32
C ARG A 112 -4.74 6.45 -9.58
N LEU A 113 -4.64 5.39 -8.77
CA LEU A 113 -5.44 4.19 -8.93
C LEU A 113 -6.91 4.44 -8.59
N LYS A 114 -7.20 5.24 -7.56
CA LYS A 114 -8.56 5.69 -7.25
C LYS A 114 -9.16 6.45 -8.43
N ALA A 115 -8.43 7.40 -9.02
CA ALA A 115 -8.89 8.15 -10.19
C ALA A 115 -9.13 7.25 -11.41
N ALA A 116 -8.41 6.14 -11.53
CA ALA A 116 -8.57 5.14 -12.57
C ALA A 116 -9.69 4.10 -12.27
N GLY A 117 -10.38 4.23 -11.14
CA GLY A 117 -11.47 3.33 -10.74
C GLY A 117 -11.01 1.96 -10.24
N VAL A 118 -9.72 1.83 -9.87
CA VAL A 118 -9.22 0.62 -9.22
C VAL A 118 -9.67 0.61 -7.77
N SER A 119 -10.16 -0.53 -7.28
CA SER A 119 -10.54 -0.71 -5.89
C SER A 119 -9.29 -0.73 -4.99
N VAL A 120 -8.98 0.41 -4.40
CA VAL A 120 -7.92 0.63 -3.41
C VAL A 120 -8.49 1.39 -2.22
N PRO A 121 -7.87 1.37 -1.04
CA PRO A 121 -8.29 2.25 0.06
C PRO A 121 -8.27 3.71 -0.36
N ASP A 122 -9.35 4.44 -0.08
CA ASP A 122 -9.41 5.88 -0.36
C ASP A 122 -8.32 6.62 0.42
N PRO A 123 -7.39 7.36 -0.22
CA PRO A 123 -6.49 8.24 0.49
C PRO A 123 -7.29 9.40 1.11
N LEU A 124 -7.00 9.74 2.36
CA LEU A 124 -7.74 10.75 3.13
C LEU A 124 -6.97 12.08 3.26
N VAL A 125 -5.70 12.13 2.83
CA VAL A 125 -4.88 13.34 2.74
C VAL A 125 -4.52 13.61 1.27
N GLY A 126 -4.51 14.86 0.87
CA GLY A 126 -4.24 15.25 -0.52
C GLY A 126 -5.54 15.44 -1.34
N PRO A 127 -5.46 15.54 -2.67
CA PRO A 127 -4.28 15.28 -3.53
C PRO A 127 -3.20 16.39 -3.55
N ASP A 128 -3.36 17.47 -2.79
CA ASP A 128 -2.36 18.52 -2.73
C ASP A 128 -1.02 17.99 -2.17
N VAL A 129 0.05 18.27 -2.89
CA VAL A 129 1.41 17.81 -2.53
C VAL A 129 1.87 18.42 -1.20
N SER A 130 1.41 19.64 -0.85
CA SER A 130 1.76 20.29 0.41
C SER A 130 1.18 19.54 1.61
N ASP A 131 -0.06 19.05 1.51
CA ASP A 131 -0.70 18.28 2.57
C ASP A 131 -0.04 16.90 2.73
N ILE A 132 0.28 16.24 1.62
CA ILE A 132 1.04 14.97 1.62
C ILE A 132 2.41 15.17 2.27
N ALA A 133 3.10 16.27 1.96
CA ALA A 133 4.40 16.57 2.57
C ALA A 133 4.31 16.82 4.09
N GLN A 134 3.21 17.41 4.58
CA GLN A 134 2.96 17.62 6.01
C GLN A 134 2.57 16.33 6.74
N ALA A 135 1.90 15.40 6.07
CA ALA A 135 1.61 14.07 6.61
C ALA A 135 2.90 13.23 6.80
N GLY A 136 4.00 13.64 6.16
CA GLY A 136 5.32 13.07 6.38
C GLY A 136 5.40 11.57 6.08
N GLU A 137 5.82 10.79 7.06
CA GLU A 137 5.95 9.33 6.95
C GLU A 137 4.65 8.56 7.25
N VAL A 138 3.52 9.28 7.39
CA VAL A 138 2.20 8.72 7.69
C VAL A 138 1.33 8.69 6.44
N VAL A 139 0.76 7.54 6.10
CA VAL A 139 -0.30 7.42 5.10
C VAL A 139 -1.62 7.17 5.79
N LEU A 140 -2.53 8.14 5.68
CA LEU A 140 -3.89 8.06 6.17
C LEU A 140 -4.82 7.69 5.03
N MET A 141 -5.52 6.57 5.16
CA MET A 141 -6.43 6.04 4.14
C MET A 141 -7.67 5.43 4.80
N ARG A 142 -8.74 5.26 4.03
CA ARG A 142 -9.95 4.57 4.51
C ARG A 142 -9.60 3.17 4.99
N PHE A 143 -10.09 2.81 6.17
CA PHE A 143 -10.01 1.44 6.66
C PHE A 143 -10.94 0.53 5.83
N ILE A 144 -10.42 -0.61 5.41
CA ILE A 144 -11.20 -1.64 4.73
C ILE A 144 -11.57 -2.69 5.76
N GLY A 145 -12.82 -2.68 6.15
CA GLY A 145 -13.38 -3.47 7.26
C GLY A 145 -14.50 -2.71 7.95
N ASP A 146 -14.86 -3.15 9.13
CA ASP A 146 -15.88 -2.54 9.99
C ASP A 146 -15.46 -2.54 11.47
N GLU A 147 -16.40 -2.23 12.36
CA GLU A 147 -16.16 -2.19 13.82
C GLU A 147 -15.79 -3.58 14.41
N THR A 148 -15.98 -4.66 13.68
CA THR A 148 -15.63 -6.02 14.11
C THR A 148 -14.18 -6.37 13.77
N GLY A 149 -13.58 -5.66 12.80
CA GLY A 149 -12.18 -5.83 12.43
C GLY A 149 -11.88 -5.57 10.95
N PRO A 150 -10.63 -5.80 10.55
CA PRO A 150 -10.19 -5.62 9.18
C PRO A 150 -10.81 -6.66 8.24
N ALA A 151 -11.08 -6.26 7.01
CA ALA A 151 -11.40 -7.18 5.94
C ALA A 151 -10.32 -8.26 5.83
N PRO A 152 -10.69 -9.55 5.66
CA PRO A 152 -9.72 -10.62 5.56
C PRO A 152 -8.90 -10.50 4.27
N ARG A 153 -7.65 -10.95 4.32
CA ARG A 153 -6.85 -11.14 3.12
C ARG A 153 -7.31 -12.37 2.36
N LEU A 154 -7.20 -12.35 1.06
CA LEU A 154 -7.49 -13.56 0.27
C LEU A 154 -6.60 -14.74 0.67
N SER A 155 -5.36 -14.49 1.11
CA SER A 155 -4.46 -15.52 1.64
C SER A 155 -4.98 -16.24 2.88
N ASP A 156 -5.84 -15.60 3.66
CA ASP A 156 -6.33 -16.11 4.95
C ASP A 156 -7.68 -16.82 4.82
N LEU A 157 -8.27 -16.79 3.61
CA LEU A 157 -9.58 -17.34 3.33
C LEU A 157 -9.51 -18.74 2.69
N ARG A 158 -10.49 -19.55 3.00
CA ARG A 158 -10.84 -20.75 2.24
C ARG A 158 -12.13 -20.47 1.49
N LEU A 159 -11.99 -20.04 0.23
CA LEU A 159 -13.13 -19.67 -0.60
C LEU A 159 -13.83 -20.92 -1.14
N ALA A 160 -15.16 -20.87 -1.21
CA ALA A 160 -15.94 -21.81 -2.01
C ALA A 160 -15.59 -21.63 -3.51
N PRO A 161 -15.77 -22.66 -4.36
CA PRO A 161 -15.36 -22.60 -5.77
C PRO A 161 -15.88 -21.38 -6.54
N ASP A 162 -17.16 -21.03 -6.34
CA ASP A 162 -17.77 -19.88 -7.01
C ASP A 162 -17.20 -18.55 -6.51
N ASP A 163 -16.93 -18.45 -5.20
CA ASP A 163 -16.31 -17.27 -4.60
C ASP A 163 -14.84 -17.13 -5.04
N ALA A 164 -14.12 -18.24 -5.11
CA ALA A 164 -12.75 -18.26 -5.60
C ALA A 164 -12.68 -17.77 -7.06
N ARG A 165 -13.62 -18.23 -7.90
CA ARG A 165 -13.70 -17.77 -9.29
C ARG A 165 -14.02 -16.29 -9.38
N ARG A 166 -15.01 -15.79 -8.62
CA ARG A 166 -15.35 -14.36 -8.57
C ARG A 166 -14.16 -13.51 -8.10
N ALA A 167 -13.50 -13.92 -7.03
CA ALA A 167 -12.34 -13.22 -6.49
C ALA A 167 -11.16 -13.19 -7.49
N PHE A 168 -10.93 -14.29 -8.20
CA PHE A 168 -9.92 -14.36 -9.24
C PHE A 168 -10.22 -13.39 -10.39
N ASP A 169 -11.44 -13.45 -10.93
CA ASP A 169 -11.87 -12.60 -12.04
C ASP A 169 -11.82 -11.12 -11.66
N ASP A 170 -12.14 -10.78 -10.40
CA ASP A 170 -12.05 -9.41 -9.87
C ASP A 170 -10.59 -8.96 -9.70
N ALA A 171 -9.74 -9.83 -9.17
CA ALA A 171 -8.31 -9.55 -9.06
C ALA A 171 -7.65 -9.33 -10.44
N VAL A 172 -8.03 -10.11 -11.46
CA VAL A 172 -7.55 -9.94 -12.84
C VAL A 172 -8.03 -8.60 -13.41
N ARG A 173 -9.32 -8.23 -13.18
CA ARG A 173 -9.85 -6.92 -13.61
C ARG A 173 -9.11 -5.75 -12.95
N ALA A 174 -8.84 -5.85 -11.63
CA ALA A 174 -8.08 -4.84 -10.91
C ALA A 174 -6.67 -4.69 -11.48
N LEU A 175 -5.97 -5.81 -11.74
CA LEU A 175 -4.63 -5.80 -12.32
C LEU A 175 -4.61 -5.18 -13.73
N ALA A 176 -5.61 -5.50 -14.58
CA ALA A 176 -5.77 -4.89 -15.89
C ALA A 176 -6.05 -3.38 -15.81
N ALA A 177 -6.85 -2.95 -14.84
CA ALA A 177 -7.12 -1.53 -14.63
C ALA A 177 -5.86 -0.79 -14.13
N MET A 178 -5.05 -1.41 -13.27
CA MET A 178 -3.75 -0.88 -12.85
C MET A 178 -2.80 -0.73 -14.04
N TRP A 179 -2.70 -1.75 -14.90
CA TRP A 179 -1.87 -1.67 -16.12
C TRP A 179 -2.30 -0.53 -17.04
N ARG A 180 -3.60 -0.37 -17.29
CA ARG A 180 -4.15 0.76 -18.07
C ARG A 180 -3.87 2.12 -17.43
N ALA A 181 -3.88 2.17 -16.08
CA ALA A 181 -3.48 3.37 -15.33
C ALA A 181 -1.97 3.63 -15.39
N GLY A 182 -1.19 2.78 -16.07
CA GLY A 182 0.25 2.89 -16.16
C GLY A 182 0.97 2.48 -14.87
N VAL A 183 0.41 1.58 -14.07
CA VAL A 183 0.96 1.13 -12.79
C VAL A 183 1.08 -0.39 -12.76
N VAL A 184 2.21 -0.89 -12.29
CA VAL A 184 2.45 -2.30 -11.95
C VAL A 184 2.65 -2.40 -10.45
N HIS A 185 1.95 -3.32 -9.79
CA HIS A 185 2.02 -3.48 -8.33
C HIS A 185 3.39 -3.94 -7.84
N ALA A 186 3.98 -4.89 -8.57
CA ALA A 186 5.29 -5.50 -8.31
C ALA A 186 5.36 -6.38 -7.04
N ASP A 187 4.23 -6.55 -6.33
CA ASP A 187 4.05 -7.50 -5.23
C ASP A 187 2.56 -7.92 -5.14
N TYR A 188 1.93 -8.21 -6.30
CA TYR A 188 0.52 -8.56 -6.41
C TYR A 188 0.28 -9.99 -5.97
N SER A 189 0.19 -10.18 -4.67
CA SER A 189 -0.09 -11.47 -4.05
C SER A 189 -1.39 -11.42 -3.25
N THR A 190 -1.97 -12.59 -2.96
CA THR A 190 -3.19 -12.68 -2.13
C THR A 190 -3.02 -12.13 -0.72
N TYR A 191 -1.78 -11.89 -0.25
CA TYR A 191 -1.47 -11.16 0.98
C TYR A 191 -1.75 -9.66 0.88
N ASN A 192 -1.75 -9.10 -0.34
CA ASN A 192 -1.98 -7.70 -0.64
C ASN A 192 -3.34 -7.46 -1.32
N LEU A 193 -4.24 -8.44 -1.25
CA LEU A 193 -5.62 -8.39 -1.71
C LEU A 193 -6.56 -8.68 -0.54
N LEU A 194 -7.43 -7.72 -0.22
CA LEU A 194 -8.49 -7.90 0.77
C LEU A 194 -9.77 -8.34 0.05
N TRP A 195 -10.56 -9.19 0.73
CA TRP A 195 -11.90 -9.56 0.28
C TRP A 195 -12.93 -8.79 1.10
N TRP A 196 -13.61 -7.84 0.48
CA TRP A 196 -14.55 -6.97 1.18
C TRP A 196 -15.79 -6.70 0.33
N GLN A 197 -16.97 -6.99 0.89
CA GLN A 197 -18.27 -6.80 0.22
C GLN A 197 -18.30 -7.43 -1.18
N ASP A 198 -17.89 -8.69 -1.27
CA ASP A 198 -17.80 -9.49 -2.50
C ASP A 198 -16.89 -8.87 -3.60
N SER A 199 -15.93 -8.09 -3.20
CA SER A 199 -14.97 -7.44 -4.10
C SER A 199 -13.54 -7.52 -3.58
N VAL A 200 -12.58 -7.50 -4.50
CA VAL A 200 -11.16 -7.39 -4.20
C VAL A 200 -10.78 -5.94 -4.00
N VAL A 201 -10.08 -5.65 -2.89
CA VAL A 201 -9.45 -4.35 -2.64
C VAL A 201 -7.94 -4.53 -2.62
N VAL A 202 -7.23 -3.82 -3.49
CA VAL A 202 -5.77 -3.88 -3.61
C VAL A 202 -5.14 -2.97 -2.56
N ILE A 203 -4.19 -3.48 -1.79
CA ILE A 203 -3.48 -2.75 -0.73
C ILE A 203 -1.97 -2.87 -0.91
N ASP A 204 -1.23 -2.02 -0.19
CA ASP A 204 0.24 -2.07 -0.05
C ASP A 204 1.00 -1.75 -1.35
N LEU A 205 0.95 -0.48 -1.74
CA LEU A 205 1.47 0.06 -2.99
C LEU A 205 2.91 0.64 -2.98
N PRO A 206 3.68 0.62 -1.88
CA PRO A 206 5.02 1.22 -1.87
C PRO A 206 5.97 0.61 -2.90
N GLN A 207 5.75 -0.66 -3.27
CA GLN A 207 6.55 -1.39 -4.27
C GLN A 207 6.13 -1.09 -5.71
N ALA A 208 4.96 -0.46 -5.92
CA ALA A 208 4.42 -0.21 -7.25
C ALA A 208 5.38 0.63 -8.12
N VAL A 209 5.42 0.32 -9.41
CA VAL A 209 6.26 1.03 -10.38
C VAL A 209 5.41 1.52 -11.55
N GLU A 210 5.93 2.53 -12.26
CA GLU A 210 5.34 2.99 -13.52
C GLU A 210 5.45 1.90 -14.59
N ALA A 211 4.47 1.80 -15.49
CA ALA A 211 4.46 0.80 -16.57
C ALA A 211 5.57 1.01 -17.62
N ASP A 212 6.17 2.20 -17.68
CA ASP A 212 7.34 2.51 -18.50
C ASP A 212 8.67 2.16 -17.83
N HIS A 213 8.65 1.71 -16.57
CA HIS A 213 9.85 1.22 -15.90
C HIS A 213 10.44 0.02 -16.68
N ARG A 214 11.77 -0.01 -16.80
CA ARG A 214 12.49 -1.04 -17.58
C ARG A 214 12.13 -2.50 -17.23
N GLU A 215 11.77 -2.77 -15.98
CA GLU A 215 11.41 -4.09 -15.47
C GLU A 215 9.90 -4.30 -15.35
N ALA A 216 9.06 -3.33 -15.75
CA ALA A 216 7.60 -3.35 -15.52
C ALA A 216 6.93 -4.61 -16.07
N ARG A 217 7.32 -5.03 -17.29
CA ARG A 217 6.74 -6.24 -17.91
C ARG A 217 7.12 -7.51 -17.17
N GLU A 218 8.36 -7.62 -16.67
CA GLU A 218 8.82 -8.76 -15.88
C GLU A 218 8.11 -8.80 -14.52
N LEU A 219 7.95 -7.65 -13.87
CA LEU A 219 7.24 -7.51 -12.62
C LEU A 219 5.76 -7.88 -12.77
N LEU A 220 5.10 -7.39 -13.83
CA LEU A 220 3.71 -7.75 -14.14
C LEU A 220 3.56 -9.26 -14.39
N ALA A 221 4.47 -9.87 -15.14
CA ALA A 221 4.42 -11.31 -15.38
C ALA A 221 4.57 -12.11 -14.06
N ARG A 222 5.39 -11.64 -13.12
CA ARG A 222 5.51 -12.24 -11.78
C ARG A 222 4.24 -12.07 -10.97
N ASP A 223 3.62 -10.89 -11.00
CA ASP A 223 2.36 -10.59 -10.32
C ASP A 223 1.26 -11.53 -10.82
N VAL A 224 1.12 -11.69 -12.14
CA VAL A 224 0.18 -12.62 -12.76
C VAL A 224 0.46 -14.06 -12.36
N ALA A 225 1.71 -14.50 -12.43
CA ALA A 225 2.09 -15.88 -12.07
C ALA A 225 1.80 -16.19 -10.59
N SER A 226 2.08 -15.23 -9.69
CA SER A 226 1.76 -15.35 -8.26
C SER A 226 0.26 -15.50 -8.03
N LEU A 227 -0.56 -14.68 -8.70
CA LEU A 227 -2.02 -14.75 -8.63
C LEU A 227 -2.53 -16.11 -9.12
N CYS A 228 -2.15 -16.55 -10.33
CA CYS A 228 -2.57 -17.83 -10.89
C CYS A 228 -2.16 -19.01 -10.00
N THR A 229 -0.93 -19.01 -9.49
CA THR A 229 -0.45 -20.08 -8.59
C THR A 229 -1.30 -20.17 -7.33
N THR A 230 -1.59 -19.03 -6.69
CA THR A 230 -2.37 -19.04 -5.45
C THR A 230 -3.81 -19.48 -5.70
N PHE A 231 -4.45 -18.97 -6.74
CA PHE A 231 -5.83 -19.36 -7.05
C PHE A 231 -5.95 -20.79 -7.61
N GLY A 232 -4.86 -21.36 -8.17
CA GLY A 232 -4.78 -22.78 -8.48
C GLY A 232 -5.03 -23.68 -7.26
N HIS A 233 -4.57 -23.28 -6.07
CA HIS A 233 -4.85 -23.98 -4.81
C HIS A 233 -6.33 -23.88 -4.37
N HIS A 234 -7.08 -22.94 -4.93
CA HIS A 234 -8.53 -22.80 -4.75
C HIS A 234 -9.34 -23.43 -5.90
N GLY A 235 -8.68 -24.20 -6.78
CA GLY A 235 -9.33 -24.88 -7.91
C GLY A 235 -9.62 -24.00 -9.12
N VAL A 236 -9.06 -22.80 -9.19
CA VAL A 236 -9.15 -21.92 -10.37
C VAL A 236 -7.93 -22.15 -11.25
N ASP A 237 -8.08 -22.98 -12.28
CA ASP A 237 -7.03 -23.21 -13.27
C ASP A 237 -7.04 -22.09 -14.33
N ALA A 238 -5.94 -21.35 -14.40
CA ALA A 238 -5.79 -20.22 -15.32
C ALA A 238 -4.31 -20.11 -15.76
N PRO A 239 -4.01 -20.40 -17.05
CA PRO A 239 -2.63 -20.28 -17.57
C PRO A 239 -2.13 -18.84 -17.48
N PRO A 240 -0.96 -18.59 -16.83
CA PRO A 240 -0.44 -17.24 -16.62
C PRO A 240 -0.29 -16.43 -17.91
N GLU A 241 0.07 -17.07 -19.02
CA GLU A 241 0.24 -16.40 -20.32
C GLU A 241 -1.09 -15.87 -20.87
N GLU A 242 -2.19 -16.56 -20.62
CA GLU A 242 -3.52 -16.11 -21.03
C GLU A 242 -3.98 -14.94 -20.18
N VAL A 243 -3.78 -15.05 -18.87
CA VAL A 243 -4.11 -13.95 -17.93
C VAL A 243 -3.25 -12.71 -18.25
N LEU A 244 -1.96 -12.87 -18.52
CA LEU A 244 -1.08 -11.76 -18.89
C LEU A 244 -1.55 -11.08 -20.19
N ARG A 245 -1.97 -11.87 -21.18
CA ARG A 245 -2.56 -11.30 -22.41
C ARG A 245 -3.84 -10.52 -22.13
N LEU A 246 -4.75 -11.04 -21.29
CA LEU A 246 -5.96 -10.33 -20.89
C LEU A 246 -5.63 -9.00 -20.19
N VAL A 247 -4.69 -9.01 -19.26
CA VAL A 247 -4.27 -7.81 -18.51
C VAL A 247 -3.70 -6.74 -19.44
N THR A 248 -2.94 -7.13 -20.46
CA THR A 248 -2.20 -6.20 -21.34
C THR A 248 -2.93 -5.80 -22.61
N SER A 249 -4.07 -6.43 -22.93
CA SER A 249 -4.82 -6.20 -24.19
C SER A 249 -5.92 -5.15 -24.06
N GLY A 250 -6.08 -4.51 -22.90
CA GLY A 250 -7.13 -3.52 -22.63
C GLY A 250 -6.66 -2.07 -22.73
#